data_2bd8a5e28fc15f4528e4d6876612aa50
#
_entry.id   2bd8a5e28fc15f4528e4d6876612aa50
#
_cell.length_a   1.000
_cell.length_b   1.000
_cell.length_c   1.000
_cell.angle_alpha   90.00
_cell.angle_beta   90.00
_cell.angle_gamma   90.00
#
_symmetry.space_group_name_H-M   'P 1'
#
loop_
_entity.id
_entity.type
_entity.pdbx_description
1 polymer ?
#
loop_
_entity_poly.entity_id
_entity_poly.type
_entity_poly.pdbx_seq_one_letter_code
_entity_poly.pdbx_strand_id
1 'polypeptide(L)'
;MKFSIHNTSKEICIYSNPLDDKESEIKEAQEILARLNLKNAVVTGDALHCQKKTCQTIRDRKGNYVFTVKENQQSLLEEMKARMEKGKGAQTLFFNDCEYTVLPLPSSYAGLEFPGQKTYVRMVSNKRKRQASCRQTERYFLSSLKDPRIIAEAIDNRWKIENDLHKTKDEIFSEDGYRFSDRNAVKVMAGLNNVAYSFFRITAAFLKEETPTITKIKFQKDPIEVLSKISPLLNSRRFNSLIEENMKGKK
;
A
#
# COMPACT_ATOMS: atom_id res chain seq x y z
N MET A 1 11.85 -13.49 -0.85
CA MET A 1 10.90 -12.47 -0.38
C MET A 1 10.67 -11.46 -1.49
N LYS A 2 9.49 -10.88 -1.63
CA LYS A 2 9.16 -9.94 -2.72
C LYS A 2 8.75 -8.60 -2.11
N PHE A 3 9.51 -7.56 -2.41
CA PHE A 3 9.17 -6.18 -2.05
C PHE A 3 8.47 -5.49 -3.24
N SER A 4 7.41 -4.74 -2.98
CA SER A 4 6.73 -3.97 -4.02
C SER A 4 6.07 -2.72 -3.47
N ILE A 5 6.07 -1.65 -4.28
CA ILE A 5 5.39 -0.39 -4.00
C ILE A 5 4.24 -0.23 -4.98
N HIS A 6 3.06 0.06 -4.47
CA HIS A 6 1.85 0.22 -5.26
C HIS A 6 1.23 1.60 -5.06
N ASN A 7 0.68 2.15 -6.13
CA ASN A 7 -0.21 3.30 -6.03
C ASN A 7 -1.65 2.79 -5.81
N THR A 8 -2.17 2.98 -4.60
CA THR A 8 -3.48 2.46 -4.19
C THR A 8 -4.65 3.08 -4.92
N SER A 9 -4.57 4.38 -5.24
CA SER A 9 -5.64 5.08 -5.95
C SER A 9 -5.74 4.73 -7.43
N LYS A 10 -4.63 4.27 -8.03
CA LYS A 10 -4.56 3.80 -9.43
C LYS A 10 -4.45 2.28 -9.53
N GLU A 11 -4.29 1.59 -8.39
CA GLU A 11 -4.13 0.13 -8.28
C GLU A 11 -3.04 -0.43 -9.20
N ILE A 12 -1.95 0.31 -9.39
CA ILE A 12 -0.80 -0.08 -10.21
C ILE A 12 0.43 -0.33 -9.36
N CYS A 13 1.26 -1.27 -9.78
CA CYS A 13 2.56 -1.51 -9.19
C CYS A 13 3.57 -0.49 -9.76
N ILE A 14 4.17 0.33 -8.89
CA ILE A 14 5.19 1.30 -9.27
C ILE A 14 6.57 0.64 -9.30
N TYR A 15 6.82 -0.25 -8.35
CA TYR A 15 8.11 -0.90 -8.17
C TYR A 15 7.95 -2.29 -7.57
N SER A 16 8.78 -3.24 -8.01
CA SER A 16 8.86 -4.58 -7.43
C SER A 16 10.26 -5.15 -7.59
N ASN A 17 10.80 -5.70 -6.50
CA ASN A 17 12.09 -6.39 -6.48
C ASN A 17 12.00 -7.60 -5.54
N PRO A 18 12.41 -8.81 -5.96
CA PRO A 18 12.61 -9.91 -5.05
C PRO A 18 13.88 -9.67 -4.23
N LEU A 19 13.77 -9.80 -2.92
CA LEU A 19 14.83 -9.54 -1.95
C LEU A 19 15.19 -10.80 -1.18
N ASP A 20 16.42 -10.83 -0.66
CA ASP A 20 16.94 -11.98 0.06
C ASP A 20 16.51 -11.98 1.52
N ASP A 21 16.43 -10.80 2.15
CA ASP A 21 16.15 -10.65 3.58
C ASP A 21 15.36 -9.36 3.90
N LYS A 22 14.91 -9.25 5.16
CA LYS A 22 14.12 -8.11 5.66
C LYS A 22 14.93 -6.80 5.79
N GLU A 23 16.23 -6.88 6.05
CA GLU A 23 17.07 -5.67 6.15
C GLU A 23 17.26 -5.03 4.79
N SER A 24 17.44 -5.84 3.76
CA SER A 24 17.48 -5.41 2.36
C SER A 24 16.16 -4.75 1.96
N GLU A 25 15.01 -5.26 2.44
CA GLU A 25 13.71 -4.65 2.18
C GLU A 25 13.57 -3.25 2.77
N ILE A 26 14.03 -3.03 4.00
CA ILE A 26 13.99 -1.70 4.63
C ILE A 26 14.87 -0.71 3.87
N LYS A 27 16.10 -1.10 3.51
CA LYS A 27 17.03 -0.25 2.76
C LYS A 27 16.49 0.10 1.38
N GLU A 28 16.03 -0.90 0.64
CA GLU A 28 15.42 -0.74 -0.69
C GLU A 28 14.21 0.21 -0.63
N ALA A 29 13.32 0.02 0.34
CA ALA A 29 12.18 0.91 0.53
C ALA A 29 12.60 2.36 0.74
N GLN A 30 13.62 2.61 1.59
CA GLN A 30 14.12 3.95 1.86
C GLN A 30 14.75 4.59 0.62
N GLU A 31 15.52 3.83 -0.17
CA GLU A 31 16.13 4.31 -1.41
C GLU A 31 15.09 4.69 -2.47
N ILE A 32 14.07 3.85 -2.67
CA ILE A 32 13.00 4.13 -3.62
C ILE A 32 12.17 5.33 -3.17
N LEU A 33 11.77 5.38 -1.89
CA LEU A 33 11.02 6.51 -1.34
C LEU A 33 11.79 7.83 -1.47
N ALA A 34 13.12 7.80 -1.34
CA ALA A 34 13.97 8.97 -1.54
C ALA A 34 13.98 9.49 -2.99
N ARG A 35 13.64 8.67 -3.98
CA ARG A 35 13.57 9.04 -5.40
C ARG A 35 12.18 9.46 -5.86
N LEU A 36 11.13 9.10 -5.12
CA LEU A 36 9.75 9.41 -5.48
C LEU A 36 9.36 10.84 -5.10
N ASN A 37 8.46 11.45 -5.88
CA ASN A 37 7.76 12.66 -5.46
C ASN A 37 6.57 12.26 -4.58
N LEU A 38 6.69 12.50 -3.27
CA LEU A 38 5.67 12.13 -2.30
C LEU A 38 4.78 13.32 -1.86
N LYS A 39 4.88 14.46 -2.53
CA LYS A 39 4.02 15.62 -2.23
C LYS A 39 2.54 15.22 -2.36
N ASN A 40 1.76 15.48 -1.30
CA ASN A 40 0.35 15.10 -1.19
C ASN A 40 0.07 13.58 -1.21
N ALA A 41 1.10 12.75 -1.09
CA ALA A 41 0.94 11.31 -0.96
C ALA A 41 0.90 10.88 0.51
N VAL A 42 0.22 9.76 0.77
CA VAL A 42 0.25 9.03 2.03
C VAL A 42 0.89 7.67 1.79
N VAL A 43 2.02 7.43 2.44
CA VAL A 43 2.73 6.15 2.39
C VAL A 43 2.19 5.25 3.49
N THR A 44 1.74 4.06 3.14
CA THR A 44 1.32 3.04 4.10
C THR A 44 2.25 1.84 4.02
N GLY A 45 2.48 1.18 5.13
CA GLY A 45 3.32 0.00 5.21
C GLY A 45 3.01 -0.84 6.44
N ASP A 46 3.58 -2.03 6.47
CA ASP A 46 3.53 -2.89 7.64
C ASP A 46 4.48 -2.41 8.75
N ALA A 47 4.55 -3.17 9.84
CA ALA A 47 5.36 -2.81 11.00
C ALA A 47 6.88 -2.84 10.72
N LEU A 48 7.33 -3.56 9.68
CA LEU A 48 8.73 -3.60 9.27
C LEU A 48 9.22 -2.21 8.83
N HIS A 49 8.36 -1.48 8.12
CA HIS A 49 8.66 -0.15 7.59
C HIS A 49 8.46 1.00 8.61
N CYS A 50 7.92 0.71 9.80
CA CYS A 50 7.79 1.68 10.89
C CYS A 50 9.15 1.99 11.52
N GLN A 51 10.02 2.69 10.78
CA GLN A 51 11.37 3.06 11.17
C GLN A 51 11.53 4.58 11.13
N LYS A 52 12.29 5.15 12.10
CA LYS A 52 12.54 6.61 12.15
C LYS A 52 13.10 7.13 10.83
N LYS A 53 14.09 6.42 10.25
CA LYS A 53 14.70 6.80 8.97
C LYS A 53 13.71 6.78 7.81
N THR A 54 12.82 5.78 7.76
CA THR A 54 11.76 5.71 6.73
C THR A 54 10.79 6.88 6.87
N CYS A 55 10.35 7.19 8.10
CA CYS A 55 9.49 8.34 8.37
C CYS A 55 10.18 9.66 7.96
N GLN A 56 11.47 9.83 8.28
CA GLN A 56 12.25 11.01 7.88
C GLN A 56 12.30 11.14 6.36
N THR A 57 12.66 10.08 5.65
CA THR A 57 12.71 10.07 4.17
C THR A 57 11.39 10.52 3.55
N ILE A 58 10.26 10.02 4.06
CA ILE A 58 8.92 10.40 3.57
C ILE A 58 8.65 11.89 3.85
N ARG A 59 8.99 12.38 5.06
CA ARG A 59 8.77 13.79 5.42
C ARG A 59 9.65 14.75 4.62
N ASP A 60 10.89 14.40 4.36
CA ASP A 60 11.81 15.17 3.51
C ASP A 60 11.28 15.31 2.07
N ARG A 61 10.56 14.30 1.60
CA ARG A 61 9.87 14.30 0.31
C ARG A 61 8.46 14.92 0.34
N LYS A 62 8.08 15.61 1.45
CA LYS A 62 6.79 16.28 1.65
C LYS A 62 5.59 15.33 1.64
N GLY A 63 5.82 14.02 1.86
CA GLY A 63 4.80 13.00 2.01
C GLY A 63 4.29 12.88 3.45
N ASN A 64 3.22 12.13 3.62
CA ASN A 64 2.70 11.68 4.89
C ASN A 64 2.78 10.17 5.00
N TYR A 65 2.62 9.64 6.22
CA TYR A 65 2.67 8.21 6.44
C TYR A 65 1.61 7.72 7.42
N VAL A 66 1.24 6.45 7.27
CA VAL A 66 0.47 5.66 8.23
C VAL A 66 1.11 4.26 8.28
N PHE A 67 1.78 3.93 9.37
CA PHE A 67 2.46 2.66 9.56
C PHE A 67 1.83 1.82 10.66
N THR A 68 1.72 0.51 10.42
CA THR A 68 1.32 -0.43 11.46
C THR A 68 2.41 -0.50 12.54
N VAL A 69 1.99 -0.56 13.80
CA VAL A 69 2.89 -0.79 14.95
C VAL A 69 2.56 -2.14 15.56
N LYS A 70 3.59 -2.96 15.77
CA LYS A 70 3.51 -4.31 16.37
C LYS A 70 4.62 -4.50 17.38
N GLU A 71 4.78 -5.74 17.85
CA GLU A 71 5.77 -6.12 18.86
C GLU A 71 7.23 -5.83 18.49
N ASN A 72 7.54 -5.69 17.19
CA ASN A 72 8.87 -5.24 16.73
C ASN A 72 9.20 -3.80 17.16
N GLN A 73 8.20 -3.04 17.63
CA GLN A 73 8.30 -1.71 18.23
C GLN A 73 7.59 -1.71 19.59
N GLN A 74 7.97 -2.64 20.48
CA GLN A 74 7.26 -2.92 21.73
C GLN A 74 7.05 -1.66 22.58
N SER A 75 8.10 -0.88 22.83
CA SER A 75 8.01 0.33 23.66
C SER A 75 7.02 1.36 23.09
N LEU A 76 6.98 1.51 21.75
CA LEU A 76 6.02 2.39 21.09
C LEU A 76 4.59 1.83 21.23
N LEU A 77 4.41 0.53 21.06
CA LEU A 77 3.11 -0.11 21.16
C LEU A 77 2.54 0.00 22.59
N GLU A 78 3.36 -0.20 23.61
CA GLU A 78 2.97 -0.05 25.01
C GLU A 78 2.61 1.40 25.35
N GLU A 79 3.38 2.35 24.86
CA GLU A 79 3.07 3.77 25.02
C GLU A 79 1.74 4.13 24.36
N MET A 80 1.50 3.65 23.13
CA MET A 80 0.24 3.87 22.41
C MET A 80 -0.95 3.31 23.19
N LYS A 81 -0.86 2.08 23.69
CA LYS A 81 -1.92 1.46 24.51
C LYS A 81 -2.21 2.28 25.76
N ALA A 82 -1.19 2.61 26.53
CA ALA A 82 -1.33 3.40 27.76
C ALA A 82 -1.95 4.78 27.54
N ARG A 83 -1.64 5.43 26.41
CA ARG A 83 -2.25 6.73 26.06
C ARG A 83 -3.68 6.60 25.56
N MET A 84 -3.98 5.57 24.79
CA MET A 84 -5.34 5.28 24.30
C MET A 84 -6.30 4.96 25.44
N GLU A 85 -5.86 4.26 26.48
CA GLU A 85 -6.66 3.99 27.68
C GLU A 85 -7.03 5.28 28.41
N LYS A 86 -6.15 6.27 28.46
CA LYS A 86 -6.43 7.59 29.08
C LYS A 86 -7.40 8.44 28.26
N GLY A 87 -7.57 8.17 26.99
CA GLY A 87 -8.62 8.64 26.09
C GLY A 87 -8.80 10.14 25.89
N LYS A 88 -8.02 11.01 26.55
CA LYS A 88 -8.20 12.47 26.46
C LYS A 88 -7.92 13.00 25.06
N GLY A 89 -8.95 13.55 24.40
CA GLY A 89 -8.84 14.13 23.07
C GLY A 89 -8.89 13.14 21.90
N ALA A 90 -9.16 11.86 22.16
CA ALA A 90 -9.37 10.88 21.12
C ALA A 90 -10.68 11.12 20.36
N GLN A 91 -10.62 10.94 19.03
CA GLN A 91 -11.79 11.01 18.14
C GLN A 91 -12.08 9.60 17.61
N THR A 92 -13.34 9.20 17.61
CA THR A 92 -13.77 7.91 17.10
C THR A 92 -14.51 8.08 15.78
N LEU A 93 -14.16 7.26 14.79
CA LEU A 93 -14.75 7.19 13.47
C LEU A 93 -15.09 5.74 13.11
N PHE A 94 -16.27 5.51 12.55
CA PHE A 94 -16.64 4.22 11.94
C PHE A 94 -16.46 4.30 10.42
N PHE A 95 -15.67 3.37 9.87
CA PHE A 95 -15.40 3.32 8.43
C PHE A 95 -15.22 1.86 8.00
N ASN A 96 -15.99 1.40 7.01
CA ASN A 96 -15.93 0.05 6.42
C ASN A 96 -15.83 -1.09 7.46
N ASP A 97 -16.85 -1.24 8.32
CA ASP A 97 -16.92 -2.27 9.38
C ASP A 97 -15.80 -2.23 10.43
N CYS A 98 -15.03 -1.17 10.47
CA CYS A 98 -13.99 -0.94 11.46
C CYS A 98 -14.25 0.32 12.27
N GLU A 99 -13.93 0.24 13.57
CA GLU A 99 -13.89 1.39 14.45
C GLU A 99 -12.45 1.91 14.55
N TYR A 100 -12.27 3.20 14.30
CA TYR A 100 -10.97 3.88 14.40
C TYR A 100 -11.00 4.89 15.53
N THR A 101 -10.12 4.71 16.51
CA THR A 101 -9.87 5.72 17.55
C THR A 101 -8.58 6.44 17.20
N VAL A 102 -8.65 7.74 16.93
CA VAL A 102 -7.51 8.59 16.55
C VAL A 102 -7.20 9.53 17.69
N LEU A 103 -6.01 9.44 18.27
CA LEU A 103 -5.52 10.24 19.36
C LEU A 103 -4.49 11.24 18.85
N PRO A 104 -4.79 12.55 18.78
CA PRO A 104 -3.81 13.57 18.45
C PRO A 104 -2.72 13.66 19.52
N LEU A 105 -1.47 13.78 19.09
CA LEU A 105 -0.34 14.03 19.96
C LEU A 105 -0.21 15.55 20.18
N PRO A 106 -0.04 16.01 21.43
CA PRO A 106 0.15 17.43 21.73
C PRO A 106 1.50 17.94 21.20
N SER A 107 1.60 19.25 20.96
CA SER A 107 2.86 19.86 20.49
C SER A 107 3.99 19.73 21.52
N SER A 108 3.65 19.59 22.81
CA SER A 108 4.58 19.34 23.92
C SER A 108 4.78 17.85 24.20
N TYR A 109 4.59 17.01 23.17
CA TYR A 109 4.74 15.58 23.32
C TYR A 109 6.15 15.19 23.73
N ALA A 110 6.28 14.52 24.87
CA ALA A 110 7.53 13.96 25.40
C ALA A 110 7.41 12.43 25.49
N GLY A 111 7.72 11.73 24.42
CA GLY A 111 7.66 10.28 24.31
C GLY A 111 8.55 9.77 23.19
N LEU A 112 8.29 8.60 22.67
CA LEU A 112 9.02 8.03 21.53
C LEU A 112 8.72 8.83 20.25
N GLU A 113 9.68 9.67 19.85
CA GLU A 113 9.51 10.54 18.70
C GLU A 113 9.89 9.87 17.38
N PHE A 114 8.96 9.97 16.43
CA PHE A 114 9.17 9.65 15.02
C PHE A 114 9.02 10.94 14.18
N PRO A 115 9.84 11.14 13.14
CA PRO A 115 9.82 12.36 12.35
C PRO A 115 8.43 12.70 11.81
N GLY A 116 7.90 13.84 12.24
CA GLY A 116 6.59 14.34 11.79
C GLY A 116 5.38 13.60 12.30
N GLN A 117 5.50 12.75 13.32
CA GLN A 117 4.35 12.09 13.94
C GLN A 117 3.35 13.10 14.50
N LYS A 118 2.05 12.80 14.38
CA LYS A 118 0.97 13.66 14.86
C LYS A 118 -0.14 12.92 15.58
N THR A 119 -0.34 11.64 15.27
CA THR A 119 -1.43 10.85 15.84
C THR A 119 -1.04 9.41 16.10
N TYR A 120 -1.62 8.86 17.15
CA TYR A 120 -1.75 7.43 17.37
C TYR A 120 -3.14 6.97 16.96
N VAL A 121 -3.23 5.80 16.38
CA VAL A 121 -4.49 5.25 15.87
C VAL A 121 -4.67 3.82 16.37
N ARG A 122 -5.85 3.52 16.90
CA ARG A 122 -6.30 2.17 17.20
C ARG A 122 -7.45 1.83 16.25
N MET A 123 -7.35 0.69 15.60
CA MET A 123 -8.41 0.15 14.77
C MET A 123 -8.92 -1.15 15.37
N VAL A 124 -10.24 -1.25 15.51
CA VAL A 124 -10.93 -2.47 15.93
C VAL A 124 -11.82 -2.95 14.79
N SER A 125 -11.57 -4.16 14.29
CA SER A 125 -12.40 -4.75 13.25
C SER A 125 -13.65 -5.37 13.85
N ASN A 126 -14.84 -4.88 13.41
CA ASN A 126 -16.15 -5.39 13.80
C ASN A 126 -16.71 -6.44 12.83
N LYS A 127 -15.87 -7.14 12.07
CA LYS A 127 -16.33 -8.16 11.12
C LYS A 127 -17.30 -9.11 11.83
N ARG A 128 -18.59 -8.91 11.53
CA ARG A 128 -19.69 -9.68 12.10
C ARG A 128 -19.52 -11.15 11.78
N LYS A 129 -19.43 -11.92 12.82
CA LYS A 129 -19.67 -13.35 13.00
C LYS A 129 -20.32 -14.07 11.80
N ARG A 130 -19.50 -14.62 10.92
CA ARG A 130 -19.91 -15.81 10.15
C ARG A 130 -19.38 -17.11 10.76
N GLN A 131 -18.56 -17.04 11.81
CA GLN A 131 -18.11 -18.19 12.59
C GLN A 131 -17.99 -17.81 14.08
N ALA A 132 -18.39 -18.71 14.95
CA ALA A 132 -18.52 -18.52 16.41
C ALA A 132 -17.20 -18.27 17.19
N SER A 133 -16.07 -18.05 16.52
CA SER A 133 -14.74 -17.82 17.11
C SER A 133 -14.07 -16.52 16.67
N CYS A 134 -14.81 -15.53 16.18
CA CYS A 134 -14.19 -14.30 15.66
C CYS A 134 -13.71 -13.41 16.83
N ARG A 135 -12.41 -13.48 17.16
CA ARG A 135 -11.75 -12.51 18.02
C ARG A 135 -11.77 -11.15 17.32
N GLN A 136 -12.23 -10.11 18.02
CA GLN A 136 -12.00 -8.73 17.61
C GLN A 136 -10.51 -8.55 17.37
N THR A 137 -10.13 -8.10 16.17
CA THR A 137 -8.73 -7.87 15.86
C THR A 137 -8.43 -6.40 16.10
N GLU A 138 -7.60 -6.14 17.09
CA GLU A 138 -7.13 -4.80 17.44
C GLU A 138 -5.78 -4.55 16.78
N ARG A 139 -5.61 -3.37 16.18
CA ARG A 139 -4.37 -2.96 15.52
C ARG A 139 -4.05 -1.50 15.81
N TYR A 140 -2.76 -1.22 15.86
CA TYR A 140 -2.24 0.11 16.18
C TYR A 140 -1.45 0.66 15.00
N PHE A 141 -1.57 2.00 14.78
CA PHE A 141 -0.87 2.68 13.70
C PHE A 141 -0.33 4.02 14.19
N LEU A 142 0.87 4.35 13.69
CA LEU A 142 1.51 5.65 13.85
C LEU A 142 1.28 6.47 12.58
N SER A 143 0.88 7.74 12.72
CA SER A 143 0.61 8.60 11.57
C SER A 143 1.16 10.02 11.70
N SER A 144 1.55 10.58 10.55
CA SER A 144 1.87 12.01 10.41
C SER A 144 0.66 12.87 10.02
N LEU A 145 -0.51 12.27 9.84
CA LEU A 145 -1.77 12.94 9.54
C LEU A 145 -2.54 13.28 10.82
N LYS A 146 -3.46 14.23 10.74
CA LYS A 146 -4.39 14.58 11.82
C LYS A 146 -5.84 14.19 11.52
N ASP A 147 -6.22 14.15 10.24
CA ASP A 147 -7.59 13.89 9.82
C ASP A 147 -7.91 12.39 9.96
N PRO A 148 -8.90 12.01 10.82
CA PRO A 148 -9.25 10.62 11.06
C PRO A 148 -9.76 9.89 9.80
N ARG A 149 -10.46 10.61 8.91
CA ARG A 149 -11.03 10.03 7.70
C ARG A 149 -9.95 9.67 6.70
N ILE A 150 -9.00 10.57 6.44
CA ILE A 150 -7.86 10.29 5.54
C ILE A 150 -7.02 9.13 6.07
N ILE A 151 -6.85 9.04 7.40
CA ILE A 151 -6.13 7.93 8.04
C ILE A 151 -6.88 6.60 7.81
N ALA A 152 -8.20 6.57 8.06
CA ALA A 152 -9.01 5.37 7.87
C ALA A 152 -9.03 4.91 6.40
N GLU A 153 -9.18 5.83 5.46
CA GLU A 153 -9.11 5.57 4.02
C GLU A 153 -7.75 5.00 3.61
N ALA A 154 -6.65 5.54 4.14
CA ALA A 154 -5.30 5.06 3.85
C ALA A 154 -5.07 3.61 4.36
N ILE A 155 -5.58 3.30 5.56
CA ILE A 155 -5.50 1.96 6.15
C ILE A 155 -6.35 0.98 5.33
N ASP A 156 -7.58 1.33 4.99
CA ASP A 156 -8.50 0.49 4.21
C ASP A 156 -7.96 0.20 2.80
N ASN A 157 -7.46 1.22 2.12
CA ASN A 157 -6.88 1.07 0.79
C ASN A 157 -5.65 0.13 0.78
N ARG A 158 -4.83 0.16 1.84
CA ARG A 158 -3.73 -0.80 1.98
C ARG A 158 -4.25 -2.25 2.04
N TRP A 159 -5.32 -2.47 2.79
CA TRP A 159 -5.94 -3.78 2.93
C TRP A 159 -6.53 -4.31 1.62
N LYS A 160 -7.12 -3.44 0.83
CA LYS A 160 -7.60 -3.81 -0.50
C LYS A 160 -6.47 -4.30 -1.39
N ILE A 161 -5.30 -3.65 -1.34
CA ILE A 161 -4.13 -4.13 -2.10
C ILE A 161 -3.70 -5.53 -1.65
N GLU A 162 -3.55 -5.76 -0.34
CA GLU A 162 -3.14 -7.08 0.16
C GLU A 162 -4.14 -8.18 -0.24
N ASN A 163 -5.44 -7.92 -0.11
CA ASN A 163 -6.47 -8.93 -0.37
C ASN A 163 -6.80 -9.09 -1.86
N ASP A 164 -6.89 -7.99 -2.60
CA ASP A 164 -7.35 -8.04 -3.99
C ASP A 164 -6.18 -8.21 -4.97
N LEU A 165 -5.08 -7.47 -4.76
CA LEU A 165 -3.96 -7.49 -5.69
C LEU A 165 -3.21 -8.84 -5.65
N HIS A 166 -2.83 -9.32 -4.46
CA HIS A 166 -2.10 -10.58 -4.34
C HIS A 166 -2.95 -11.75 -4.80
N LYS A 167 -4.21 -11.81 -4.32
CA LYS A 167 -5.15 -12.84 -4.75
C LYS A 167 -5.37 -12.81 -6.27
N THR A 168 -5.60 -11.63 -6.85
CA THR A 168 -5.82 -11.50 -8.30
C THR A 168 -4.57 -11.87 -9.10
N LYS A 169 -3.36 -11.56 -8.60
CA LYS A 169 -2.12 -11.99 -9.26
C LYS A 169 -1.95 -13.50 -9.24
N ASP A 170 -2.26 -14.14 -8.12
CA ASP A 170 -2.21 -15.60 -8.02
C ASP A 170 -3.25 -16.24 -8.94
N GLU A 171 -4.46 -15.72 -9.00
CA GLU A 171 -5.51 -16.19 -9.93
C GLU A 171 -5.15 -15.95 -11.40
N ILE A 172 -4.55 -14.80 -11.73
CA ILE A 172 -4.21 -14.44 -13.12
C ILE A 172 -2.94 -15.14 -13.59
N PHE A 173 -1.89 -15.16 -12.77
CA PHE A 173 -0.56 -15.58 -13.21
C PHE A 173 -0.06 -16.85 -12.52
N SER A 174 -0.79 -17.39 -11.54
CA SER A 174 -0.36 -18.55 -10.74
C SER A 174 1.05 -18.36 -10.17
N GLU A 175 1.33 -17.16 -9.61
CA GLU A 175 2.68 -16.77 -9.16
C GLU A 175 3.29 -17.80 -8.20
N ASP A 176 2.48 -18.40 -7.32
CA ASP A 176 2.91 -19.42 -6.36
C ASP A 176 3.21 -20.78 -7.02
N GLY A 177 2.76 -21.01 -8.25
CA GLY A 177 2.96 -22.25 -9.01
C GLY A 177 4.31 -22.33 -9.73
N TYR A 178 5.00 -21.22 -9.92
CA TYR A 178 6.28 -21.19 -10.65
C TYR A 178 7.45 -21.60 -9.75
N ARG A 179 8.07 -22.71 -10.06
CA ARG A 179 9.30 -23.21 -9.42
C ARG A 179 10.53 -22.88 -10.28
N PHE A 180 10.97 -21.63 -10.23
CA PHE A 180 12.24 -21.27 -10.85
C PHE A 180 13.39 -21.50 -9.88
N SER A 181 14.44 -22.19 -10.33
CA SER A 181 15.72 -22.33 -9.60
C SER A 181 16.62 -21.11 -9.78
N ASP A 182 16.46 -20.38 -10.88
CA ASP A 182 17.25 -19.19 -11.20
C ASP A 182 16.60 -17.91 -10.63
N ARG A 183 17.34 -17.20 -9.79
CA ARG A 183 16.92 -15.92 -9.19
C ARG A 183 16.64 -14.82 -10.20
N ASN A 184 17.40 -14.77 -11.31
CA ASN A 184 17.16 -13.76 -12.35
C ASN A 184 15.86 -14.06 -13.09
N ALA A 185 15.55 -15.33 -13.35
CA ALA A 185 14.27 -15.71 -13.92
C ALA A 185 13.09 -15.30 -13.02
N VAL A 186 13.21 -15.49 -11.68
CA VAL A 186 12.20 -15.03 -10.72
C VAL A 186 12.01 -13.52 -10.80
N LYS A 187 13.09 -12.73 -10.87
CA LYS A 187 13.04 -11.26 -10.99
C LYS A 187 12.33 -10.82 -12.26
N VAL A 188 12.72 -11.40 -13.38
CA VAL A 188 12.13 -11.07 -14.69
C VAL A 188 10.65 -11.42 -14.71
N MET A 189 10.27 -12.62 -14.26
CA MET A 189 8.85 -13.04 -14.22
C MET A 189 8.02 -12.16 -13.29
N ALA A 190 8.52 -11.83 -12.10
CA ALA A 190 7.84 -10.91 -11.18
C ALA A 190 7.63 -9.53 -11.82
N GLY A 191 8.64 -9.03 -12.55
CA GLY A 191 8.55 -7.79 -13.32
C GLY A 191 7.49 -7.85 -14.42
N LEU A 192 7.52 -8.90 -15.23
CA LEU A 192 6.55 -9.12 -16.31
C LEU A 192 5.11 -9.25 -15.78
N ASN A 193 4.91 -10.02 -14.70
CA ASN A 193 3.60 -10.16 -14.07
C ASN A 193 3.06 -8.82 -13.56
N ASN A 194 3.91 -7.96 -12.99
CA ASN A 194 3.50 -6.63 -12.54
C ASN A 194 3.12 -5.71 -13.70
N VAL A 195 3.87 -5.74 -14.81
CA VAL A 195 3.54 -4.98 -16.02
C VAL A 195 2.23 -5.48 -16.61
N ALA A 196 2.09 -6.80 -16.77
CA ALA A 196 0.87 -7.41 -17.32
C ALA A 196 -0.35 -7.14 -16.42
N TYR A 197 -0.21 -7.24 -15.10
CA TYR A 197 -1.29 -6.88 -14.17
C TYR A 197 -1.70 -5.42 -14.32
N SER A 198 -0.74 -4.50 -14.34
CA SER A 198 -1.01 -3.08 -14.52
C SER A 198 -1.70 -2.80 -15.86
N PHE A 199 -1.28 -3.49 -16.92
CA PHE A 199 -1.92 -3.42 -18.23
C PHE A 199 -3.38 -3.90 -18.18
N PHE A 200 -3.66 -5.07 -17.61
CA PHE A 200 -5.03 -5.58 -17.48
C PHE A 200 -5.90 -4.66 -16.62
N ARG A 201 -5.33 -4.08 -15.58
CA ARG A 201 -6.04 -3.14 -14.70
C ARG A 201 -6.44 -1.86 -15.42
N ILE A 202 -5.50 -1.24 -16.13
CA ILE A 202 -5.75 -0.03 -16.93
C ILE A 202 -6.77 -0.33 -18.03
N THR A 203 -6.63 -1.48 -18.69
CA THR A 203 -7.54 -1.92 -19.75
C THR A 203 -8.95 -2.16 -19.20
N ALA A 204 -9.08 -2.83 -18.05
CA ALA A 204 -10.36 -3.05 -17.38
C ALA A 204 -11.07 -1.73 -17.06
N ALA A 205 -10.33 -0.78 -16.48
CA ALA A 205 -10.86 0.54 -16.17
C ALA A 205 -11.31 1.32 -17.43
N PHE A 206 -10.54 1.21 -18.51
CA PHE A 206 -10.87 1.87 -19.78
C PHE A 206 -12.09 1.23 -20.46
N LEU A 207 -12.19 -0.09 -20.46
CA LEU A 207 -13.32 -0.84 -21.03
C LEU A 207 -14.52 -0.89 -20.10
N LYS A 208 -14.45 -0.30 -18.91
CA LYS A 208 -15.47 -0.37 -17.84
C LYS A 208 -15.82 -1.81 -17.44
N GLU A 209 -14.81 -2.66 -17.43
CA GLU A 209 -14.93 -4.05 -16.95
C GLU A 209 -14.86 -4.10 -15.42
N GLU A 210 -15.54 -5.08 -14.82
CA GLU A 210 -15.58 -5.19 -13.36
C GLU A 210 -14.24 -5.57 -12.75
N THR A 211 -13.47 -6.45 -13.45
CA THR A 211 -12.20 -6.97 -12.90
C THR A 211 -11.12 -7.16 -13.98
N PRO A 212 -9.82 -7.12 -13.60
CA PRO A 212 -8.72 -7.46 -14.50
C PRO A 212 -8.79 -8.90 -15.03
N THR A 213 -9.40 -9.82 -14.27
CA THR A 213 -9.59 -11.22 -14.66
C THR A 213 -10.48 -11.34 -15.88
N ILE A 214 -11.58 -10.56 -15.95
CA ILE A 214 -12.45 -10.52 -17.13
C ILE A 214 -11.67 -10.02 -18.35
N THR A 215 -10.88 -8.97 -18.19
CA THR A 215 -10.02 -8.45 -19.26
C THR A 215 -9.02 -9.48 -19.75
N LYS A 216 -8.38 -10.25 -18.86
CA LYS A 216 -7.49 -11.35 -19.22
C LYS A 216 -8.21 -12.40 -20.07
N ILE A 217 -9.40 -12.84 -19.63
CA ILE A 217 -10.19 -13.85 -20.36
C ILE A 217 -10.55 -13.35 -21.75
N LYS A 218 -10.98 -12.09 -21.88
CA LYS A 218 -11.30 -11.49 -23.17
C LYS A 218 -10.05 -11.40 -24.07
N PHE A 219 -8.92 -10.99 -23.50
CA PHE A 219 -7.64 -10.92 -24.19
C PHE A 219 -7.15 -12.30 -24.67
N GLN A 220 -7.33 -13.35 -23.87
CA GLN A 220 -7.00 -14.72 -24.27
C GLN A 220 -7.91 -15.23 -25.41
N LYS A 221 -9.19 -14.80 -25.42
CA LYS A 221 -10.16 -15.22 -26.43
C LYS A 221 -9.95 -14.48 -27.76
N ASP A 222 -9.78 -13.17 -27.71
CA ASP A 222 -9.54 -12.33 -28.89
C ASP A 222 -8.64 -11.13 -28.53
N PRO A 223 -7.31 -11.29 -28.63
CA PRO A 223 -6.36 -10.23 -28.31
C PRO A 223 -6.47 -9.04 -29.27
N ILE A 224 -6.83 -9.28 -30.53
CA ILE A 224 -6.92 -8.24 -31.56
C ILE A 224 -8.11 -7.32 -31.26
N GLU A 225 -9.25 -7.88 -30.91
CA GLU A 225 -10.43 -7.10 -30.53
C GLU A 225 -10.13 -6.21 -29.32
N VAL A 226 -9.48 -6.76 -28.25
CA VAL A 226 -9.14 -5.97 -27.07
C VAL A 226 -8.14 -4.88 -27.42
N LEU A 227 -7.08 -5.17 -28.17
CA LEU A 227 -6.08 -4.19 -28.59
C LEU A 227 -6.69 -3.08 -29.45
N SER A 228 -7.61 -3.41 -30.38
CA SER A 228 -8.30 -2.42 -31.19
C SER A 228 -9.13 -1.44 -30.35
N LYS A 229 -9.81 -1.94 -29.32
CA LYS A 229 -10.60 -1.13 -28.40
C LYS A 229 -9.78 -0.21 -27.53
N ILE A 230 -8.57 -0.60 -27.13
CA ILE A 230 -7.67 0.22 -26.29
C ILE A 230 -6.69 1.07 -27.10
N SER A 231 -6.62 0.92 -28.41
CA SER A 231 -5.75 1.70 -29.31
C SER A 231 -5.86 3.22 -29.06
N PRO A 232 -7.06 3.82 -28.84
CA PRO A 232 -7.19 5.23 -28.52
C PRO A 232 -6.51 5.60 -27.19
N LEU A 233 -6.48 4.68 -26.21
CA LEU A 233 -5.78 4.88 -24.93
C LEU A 233 -4.27 4.93 -25.15
N LEU A 234 -3.73 3.98 -25.93
CA LEU A 234 -2.30 3.87 -26.20
C LEU A 234 -1.75 5.06 -26.98
N ASN A 235 -2.56 5.63 -27.87
CA ASN A 235 -2.22 6.79 -28.71
C ASN A 235 -2.59 8.13 -28.08
N SER A 236 -3.17 8.15 -26.88
CA SER A 236 -3.59 9.39 -26.25
C SER A 236 -2.39 10.20 -25.72
N ARG A 237 -2.41 11.53 -25.93
CA ARG A 237 -1.41 12.45 -25.35
C ARG A 237 -1.35 12.31 -23.82
N ARG A 238 -2.46 11.98 -23.19
CA ARG A 238 -2.57 11.77 -21.74
C ARG A 238 -1.82 10.52 -21.26
N PHE A 239 -1.80 9.46 -22.06
CA PHE A 239 -1.01 8.26 -21.76
C PHE A 239 0.48 8.55 -21.93
N ASN A 240 0.86 9.24 -23.00
CA ASN A 240 2.24 9.66 -23.25
C ASN A 240 2.74 10.63 -22.17
N SER A 241 1.92 11.61 -21.73
CA SER A 241 2.30 12.51 -20.63
C SER A 241 2.47 11.78 -19.31
N LEU A 242 1.66 10.76 -19.01
CA LEU A 242 1.81 9.93 -17.82
C LEU A 242 3.11 9.11 -17.85
N ILE A 243 3.51 8.59 -19.02
CA ILE A 243 4.80 7.93 -19.21
C ILE A 243 5.94 8.92 -19.04
N GLU A 244 5.86 10.10 -19.68
CA GLU A 244 6.89 11.14 -19.59
C GLU A 244 7.07 11.70 -18.17
N GLU A 245 5.98 11.95 -17.42
CA GLU A 245 6.03 12.37 -16.02
C GLU A 245 6.70 11.33 -15.12
N ASN A 246 6.45 10.04 -15.38
CA ASN A 246 7.09 8.96 -14.64
C ASN A 246 8.56 8.72 -15.05
N MET A 247 8.94 9.08 -16.28
CA MET A 247 10.33 8.98 -16.76
C MET A 247 11.19 10.19 -16.39
N LYS A 248 10.62 11.40 -16.27
CA LYS A 248 11.34 12.63 -15.86
C LYS A 248 11.75 12.64 -14.37
N GLY A 249 11.26 11.71 -13.56
CA GLY A 249 11.77 11.47 -12.21
C GLY A 249 13.12 10.74 -12.15
N LYS A 250 13.76 10.48 -13.30
CA LYS A 250 15.02 9.72 -13.42
C LYS A 250 16.26 10.59 -13.74
N LYS A 251 16.22 11.89 -13.48
CA LYS A 251 17.44 12.73 -13.50
C LYS A 251 17.73 13.26 -12.12
#